data_8ef7ac7247bd556edef19adf73ce3d20
#
_entry.id   8ef7ac7247bd556edef19adf73ce3d20
#
_cell.length_a   1.000
_cell.length_b   1.000
_cell.length_c   1.000
_cell.angle_alpha   90.00
_cell.angle_beta   90.00
_cell.angle_gamma   90.00
#
_symmetry.space_group_name_H-M   'P 1'
#
loop_
_entity.id
_entity.type
_entity.pdbx_description
1 polymer ?
#
loop_
_entity_poly.entity_id
_entity_poly.type
_entity_poly.pdbx_seq_one_letter_code
_entity_poly.pdbx_strand_id
1 'polypeptide(L)'
;MISVQRILPYTKQLVLYALYDVLDSEKSEYDKQESGCIAAGITVYGNRSGFTLSVSEHPPDTVLTVEISDPCEGLSRQGERRAADYLADRVEQLLENELKLSVMMKSKG
;
A
#
# COMPACT_ATOMS: atom_id res chain seq x y z
N MET A 1 5.90 17.05 -1.00
CA MET A 1 5.15 15.89 -1.49
C MET A 1 4.34 15.28 -0.37
N ILE A 2 3.15 14.77 -0.70
CA ILE A 2 2.29 14.12 0.29
C ILE A 2 2.75 12.68 0.47
N SER A 3 2.98 12.29 1.72
CA SER A 3 3.24 10.90 2.05
C SER A 3 2.45 10.48 3.27
N VAL A 4 2.06 9.21 3.29
CA VAL A 4 1.29 8.61 4.39
C VAL A 4 2.07 7.41 4.89
N GLN A 5 2.17 7.29 6.21
CA GLN A 5 2.84 6.16 6.85
C GLN A 5 1.86 5.39 7.70
N ARG A 6 1.99 4.07 7.70
CA ARG A 6 1.20 3.17 8.56
C ARG A 6 2.14 2.22 9.28
N ILE A 7 1.95 2.12 10.58
CA ILE A 7 2.68 1.15 11.41
C ILE A 7 1.80 -0.08 11.49
N LEU A 8 2.29 -1.19 10.93
CA LEU A 8 1.53 -2.43 10.80
C LEU A 8 2.14 -3.53 11.66
N PRO A 9 1.35 -4.21 12.50
CA PRO A 9 1.86 -5.27 13.38
C PRO A 9 2.01 -6.60 12.65
N TYR A 10 2.71 -6.56 11.52
CA TYR A 10 2.91 -7.73 10.65
C TYR A 10 4.36 -7.75 10.19
N THR A 11 4.82 -8.91 9.70
CA THR A 11 6.17 -9.02 9.16
C THR A 11 6.28 -8.27 7.84
N LYS A 12 7.50 -7.85 7.51
CA LYS A 12 7.78 -7.17 6.24
C LYS A 12 7.32 -8.01 5.05
N GLN A 13 7.53 -9.31 5.10
CA GLN A 13 7.15 -10.21 4.02
C GLN A 13 5.64 -10.22 3.78
N LEU A 14 4.85 -10.24 4.86
CA LEU A 14 3.39 -10.20 4.76
C LEU A 14 2.92 -8.87 4.19
N VAL A 15 3.51 -7.77 4.65
CA VAL A 15 3.14 -6.43 4.16
C VAL A 15 3.47 -6.30 2.68
N LEU A 16 4.64 -6.77 2.26
CA LEU A 16 5.01 -6.76 0.84
C LEU A 16 4.06 -7.59 -0.01
N TYR A 17 3.68 -8.76 0.49
CA TYR A 17 2.74 -9.64 -0.19
C TYR A 17 1.39 -8.94 -0.43
N ALA A 18 0.87 -8.32 0.63
CA ALA A 18 -0.38 -7.59 0.56
C ALA A 18 -0.26 -6.38 -0.40
N LEU A 19 0.87 -5.70 -0.36
CA LEU A 19 1.13 -4.55 -1.23
C LEU A 19 1.09 -4.96 -2.71
N TYR A 20 1.77 -6.04 -3.07
CA TYR A 20 1.76 -6.54 -4.45
C TYR A 20 0.37 -6.98 -4.88
N ASP A 21 -0.40 -7.61 -3.99
CA ASP A 21 -1.78 -8.00 -4.27
C ASP A 21 -2.66 -6.78 -4.56
N VAL A 22 -2.49 -5.72 -3.79
CA VAL A 22 -3.23 -4.46 -4.02
C VAL A 22 -2.84 -3.88 -5.38
N LEU A 23 -1.55 -3.82 -5.67
CA LEU A 23 -1.08 -3.29 -6.96
C LEU A 23 -1.65 -4.09 -8.13
N ASP A 24 -1.67 -5.40 -8.02
CA ASP A 24 -2.24 -6.26 -9.07
C ASP A 24 -3.76 -6.06 -9.20
N SER A 25 -4.46 -5.93 -8.07
CA SER A 25 -5.92 -5.74 -8.10
C SER A 25 -6.33 -4.39 -8.67
N GLU A 26 -5.49 -3.37 -8.52
CA GLU A 26 -5.73 -2.03 -9.07
C GLU A 26 -5.28 -1.92 -10.54
N LYS A 27 -4.78 -3.00 -11.11
CA LYS A 27 -4.27 -3.04 -12.49
C LYS A 27 -3.19 -1.98 -12.73
N SER A 28 -2.36 -1.75 -11.72
CA SER A 28 -1.32 -0.75 -11.79
C SER A 28 -0.11 -1.25 -12.57
N GLU A 29 0.62 -0.31 -13.17
CA GLU A 29 1.93 -0.59 -13.74
C GLU A 29 2.97 -0.24 -12.68
N TYR A 30 3.82 -1.18 -12.33
CA TYR A 30 4.81 -0.93 -11.28
C TYR A 30 6.15 -1.56 -11.58
N ASP A 31 7.19 -0.92 -11.07
CA ASP A 31 8.58 -1.37 -11.17
C ASP A 31 9.24 -1.35 -9.79
N LYS A 32 9.92 -2.44 -9.48
CA LYS A 32 10.72 -2.52 -8.25
C LYS A 32 12.07 -1.86 -8.52
N GLN A 33 12.42 -0.87 -7.71
CA GLN A 33 13.66 -0.13 -7.86
C GLN A 33 14.79 -0.76 -7.04
N GLU A 34 16.03 -0.44 -7.37
CA GLU A 34 17.23 -0.93 -6.66
C GLU A 34 17.21 -0.56 -5.19
N SER A 35 16.63 0.59 -4.85
CA SER A 35 16.51 1.07 -3.47
C SER A 35 15.56 0.25 -2.61
N GLY A 36 14.82 -0.70 -3.22
CA GLY A 36 13.76 -1.45 -2.52
C GLY A 36 12.41 -0.78 -2.56
N CYS A 37 12.32 0.42 -3.10
CA CYS A 37 11.06 1.11 -3.30
C CYS A 37 10.36 0.59 -4.55
N ILE A 38 9.03 0.76 -4.58
CA ILE A 38 8.22 0.40 -5.73
C ILE A 38 7.66 1.68 -6.33
N ALA A 39 7.93 1.91 -7.61
CA ALA A 39 7.33 3.02 -8.34
C ALA A 39 6.13 2.48 -9.11
N ALA A 40 4.96 3.07 -8.92
CA ALA A 40 3.72 2.57 -9.50
C ALA A 40 2.85 3.70 -10.05
N GLY A 41 2.25 3.45 -11.22
CA GLY A 41 1.21 4.31 -11.77
C GLY A 41 -0.14 3.69 -11.44
N ILE A 42 -0.96 4.40 -10.68
CA ILE A 42 -2.23 3.86 -10.15
C ILE A 42 -3.35 4.87 -10.35
N THR A 43 -4.51 4.38 -10.77
CA THR A 43 -5.71 5.20 -10.87
C THR A 43 -6.51 5.08 -9.59
N VAL A 44 -6.66 6.19 -8.86
CA VAL A 44 -7.44 6.24 -7.61
C VAL A 44 -8.51 7.31 -7.78
N TYR A 45 -9.76 6.95 -7.54
CA TYR A 45 -10.91 7.85 -7.70
C TYR A 45 -10.94 8.50 -9.09
N GLY A 46 -10.58 7.73 -10.12
CA GLY A 46 -10.59 8.21 -11.49
C GLY A 46 -9.39 9.04 -11.91
N ASN A 47 -8.45 9.29 -11.02
CA ASN A 47 -7.24 10.09 -11.30
C ASN A 47 -6.01 9.21 -11.29
N ARG A 48 -5.25 9.23 -12.39
CA ARG A 48 -4.01 8.46 -12.48
C ARG A 48 -2.85 9.30 -11.97
N SER A 49 -2.13 8.76 -11.01
CA SER A 49 -0.97 9.41 -10.42
C SER A 49 0.18 8.42 -10.29
N GLY A 50 1.39 8.94 -10.14
CA GLY A 50 2.57 8.13 -9.83
C GLY A 50 2.78 8.09 -8.34
N PHE A 51 3.03 6.90 -7.82
CA PHE A 51 3.27 6.65 -6.40
C PHE A 51 4.61 5.99 -6.17
N THR A 52 5.20 6.26 -5.03
CA THR A 52 6.37 5.53 -4.54
C THR A 52 5.97 4.87 -3.23
N LEU A 53 6.14 3.55 -3.17
CA LEU A 53 5.76 2.76 -2.00
C LEU A 53 7.00 2.07 -1.45
N SER A 54 7.10 2.04 -0.13
CA SER A 54 8.22 1.37 0.53
C SER A 54 7.77 0.72 1.82
N VAL A 55 8.50 -0.33 2.19
CA VAL A 55 8.23 -1.10 3.41
C VAL A 55 9.52 -1.21 4.18
N SER A 56 9.47 -0.87 5.46
CA SER A 56 10.64 -0.80 6.33
C SER A 56 10.40 -1.62 7.60
N GLU A 57 11.36 -2.45 7.97
CA GLU A 57 11.26 -3.25 9.19
C GLU A 57 11.60 -2.41 10.42
N HIS A 58 10.71 -2.46 11.41
CA HIS A 58 10.91 -1.88 12.72
C HIS A 58 10.34 -2.85 13.75
N PRO A 59 11.03 -3.99 13.99
CA PRO A 59 10.47 -5.06 14.82
C PRO A 59 10.00 -4.56 16.18
N PRO A 60 8.85 -5.04 16.67
CA PRO A 60 8.02 -6.10 16.08
C PRO A 60 7.10 -5.63 14.94
N ASP A 61 7.18 -4.36 14.56
CA ASP A 61 6.30 -3.78 13.55
C ASP A 61 6.99 -3.59 12.20
N THR A 62 6.19 -3.22 11.21
CA THR A 62 6.64 -2.86 9.86
C THR A 62 6.00 -1.54 9.50
N VAL A 63 6.75 -0.65 8.86
CA VAL A 63 6.24 0.65 8.44
C VAL A 63 6.03 0.64 6.92
N LEU A 64 4.80 0.89 6.51
CA LEU A 64 4.45 1.09 5.10
C LEU A 64 4.42 2.58 4.82
N THR A 65 5.13 3.02 3.79
CA THR A 65 5.11 4.42 3.35
C THR A 65 4.54 4.48 1.94
N VAL A 66 3.51 5.30 1.77
CA VAL A 66 2.89 5.57 0.47
C VAL A 66 3.07 7.05 0.17
N GLU A 67 3.84 7.35 -0.88
CA GLU A 67 4.10 8.72 -1.30
C GLU A 67 3.52 8.93 -2.69
N ILE A 68 2.81 10.05 -2.88
CA ILE A 68 2.38 10.43 -4.22
C ILE A 68 3.50 11.28 -4.82
N SER A 69 4.28 10.68 -5.70
CA SER A 69 5.48 11.29 -6.27
C SER A 69 5.23 12.06 -7.55
N ASP A 70 4.15 11.72 -8.27
CA ASP A 70 3.78 12.39 -9.51
C ASP A 70 2.25 12.51 -9.57
N PRO A 71 1.68 13.51 -8.87
CA PRO A 71 0.22 13.64 -8.78
C PRO A 71 -0.40 14.01 -10.11
N CYS A 72 -1.62 13.51 -10.31
CA CYS A 72 -2.45 13.86 -11.47
C CYS A 72 -2.63 15.37 -11.53
N GLU A 73 -2.53 15.94 -12.74
CA GLU A 73 -2.71 17.37 -12.94
C GLU A 73 -4.09 17.81 -12.45
N GLY A 74 -4.11 18.91 -11.72
CA GLY A 74 -5.35 19.46 -11.16
C GLY A 74 -5.79 18.84 -9.84
N LEU A 75 -5.06 17.85 -9.35
CA LEU A 75 -5.39 17.22 -8.07
C LEU A 75 -5.01 18.14 -6.91
N SER A 76 -5.96 18.40 -6.00
CA SER A 76 -5.70 19.21 -4.81
C SER A 76 -4.84 18.44 -3.82
N ARG A 77 -4.23 19.16 -2.86
CA ARG A 77 -3.46 18.53 -1.78
C ARG A 77 -4.32 17.52 -1.01
N GLN A 78 -5.57 17.87 -0.75
CA GLN A 78 -6.50 16.98 -0.07
C GLN A 78 -6.79 15.73 -0.90
N GLY A 79 -6.91 15.90 -2.22
CA GLY A 79 -7.08 14.78 -3.14
C GLY A 79 -5.86 13.88 -3.20
N GLU A 80 -4.66 14.46 -3.16
CA GLU A 80 -3.41 13.70 -3.10
C GLU A 80 -3.36 12.84 -1.85
N ARG A 81 -3.71 13.43 -0.71
CA ARG A 81 -3.73 12.71 0.57
C ARG A 81 -4.74 11.58 0.57
N ARG A 82 -5.92 11.82 0.03
CA ARG A 82 -6.96 10.80 -0.08
C ARG A 82 -6.50 9.61 -0.93
N ALA A 83 -5.79 9.89 -2.02
CA ALA A 83 -5.28 8.85 -2.89
C ALA A 83 -4.24 7.98 -2.17
N ALA A 84 -3.31 8.62 -1.45
CA ALA A 84 -2.31 7.90 -0.67
C ALA A 84 -2.95 7.08 0.47
N ASP A 85 -3.90 7.68 1.18
CA ASP A 85 -4.63 6.99 2.25
C ASP A 85 -5.42 5.79 1.71
N TYR A 86 -6.03 5.93 0.55
CA TYR A 86 -6.78 4.84 -0.09
C TYR A 86 -5.90 3.61 -0.26
N LEU A 87 -4.70 3.80 -0.79
CA LEU A 87 -3.77 2.68 -1.01
C LEU A 87 -3.31 2.06 0.30
N ALA A 88 -2.97 2.88 1.29
CA ALA A 88 -2.57 2.40 2.60
C ALA A 88 -3.71 1.60 3.27
N ASP A 89 -4.94 2.11 3.18
CA ASP A 89 -6.11 1.44 3.72
C ASP A 89 -6.37 0.10 3.04
N ARG A 90 -6.17 0.02 1.73
CA ARG A 90 -6.33 -1.23 0.98
C ARG A 90 -5.36 -2.30 1.47
N VAL A 91 -4.11 -1.93 1.70
CA VAL A 91 -3.10 -2.87 2.20
C VAL A 91 -3.48 -3.36 3.61
N GLU A 92 -3.85 -2.46 4.50
CA GLU A 92 -4.29 -2.82 5.86
C GLU A 92 -5.50 -3.75 5.84
N GLN A 93 -6.47 -3.43 5.01
CA GLN A 93 -7.71 -4.20 4.88
C GLN A 93 -7.44 -5.62 4.40
N LEU A 94 -6.56 -5.75 3.44
CA LEU A 94 -6.19 -7.06 2.91
C LEU A 94 -5.50 -7.91 3.99
N LEU A 95 -4.60 -7.31 4.75
CA LEU A 95 -3.92 -8.00 5.85
C LEU A 95 -4.90 -8.45 6.93
N GLU A 96 -5.83 -7.60 7.31
CA GLU A 96 -6.87 -7.94 8.29
C GLU A 96 -7.76 -9.08 7.82
N ASN A 97 -8.16 -9.04 6.55
CA ASN A 97 -9.02 -10.07 5.98
C ASN A 97 -8.32 -11.42 5.90
N GLU A 98 -7.06 -11.42 5.51
CA GLU A 98 -6.25 -12.64 5.45
C GLU A 98 -6.09 -13.28 6.83
N LEU A 99 -5.83 -12.46 7.85
CA LEU A 99 -5.72 -12.94 9.22
C LEU A 99 -7.03 -13.51 9.75
N LYS A 100 -8.14 -12.86 9.45
CA LYS A 100 -9.46 -13.36 9.85
C LYS A 100 -9.76 -14.71 9.23
N LEU A 101 -9.45 -14.88 7.94
CA LEU A 101 -9.61 -16.15 7.26
C LEU A 101 -8.75 -17.24 7.90
N SER A 102 -7.50 -16.91 8.21
CA SER A 102 -6.57 -17.83 8.84
C SER A 102 -7.10 -18.31 10.21
N VAL A 103 -7.60 -17.39 11.02
CA VAL A 103 -8.18 -17.69 12.34
C VAL A 103 -9.45 -18.54 12.20
N MET A 104 -10.31 -18.20 11.24
CA MET A 104 -11.54 -18.96 10.99
C MET A 104 -11.24 -20.38 10.53
N MET A 105 -10.23 -20.56 9.69
CA MET A 105 -9.81 -21.87 9.22
C MET A 105 -9.24 -22.72 10.35
N LYS A 106 -8.49 -22.11 11.26
CA LYS A 106 -7.94 -22.79 12.43
C LYS A 106 -8.99 -23.22 13.42
N SER A 107 -10.04 -22.42 13.58
CA SER A 107 -11.10 -22.75 14.53
C SER A 107 -12.02 -23.88 14.07
N LYS A 108 -11.94 -24.25 12.80
CA LYS A 108 -12.71 -25.36 12.23
C LYS A 108 -11.93 -26.68 12.20
N GLY A 109 -10.64 -26.62 12.51
CA GLY A 109 -9.76 -27.79 12.45
C GLY A 109 -9.76 -28.67 13.70
#